data_6dae6ed2a5472c7a1f77d59c0a557b7c
#
_entry.id   6dae6ed2a5472c7a1f77d59c0a557b7c
#
_cell.length_a   1.000
_cell.length_b   1.000
_cell.length_c   1.000
_cell.angle_alpha   90.00
_cell.angle_beta   90.00
_cell.angle_gamma   90.00
#
_symmetry.space_group_name_H-M   'P 1'
#
loop_
_entity.id
_entity.type
_entity.pdbx_description
1 polymer ?
#
loop_
_entity_poly.entity_id
_entity_poly.type
_entity_poly.pdbx_seq_one_letter_code
_entity_poly.pdbx_strand_id
1 'polypeptide(L)' 'MHDHHEHHHHEAADANEAKVLLKYMLDHNKSHTNDLEKLALKLKEAGSTEACEDVMKAMEIYNKGNALLESALSKAGE' A
#
# COMPACT_ATOMS: atom_id res chain seq x y z
N MET A 1 -23.35 12.25 -14.19
CA MET A 1 -22.79 12.08 -14.27
C MET A 1 -22.13 12.25 -14.50
N HIS A 2 -22.17 12.25 -14.58
CA HIS A 2 -21.33 12.26 -14.83
C HIS A 2 -20.43 12.28 -14.94
N ASP A 3 -20.49 12.42 -15.03
CA ASP A 3 -19.54 12.34 -15.25
C ASP A 3 -18.82 12.45 -15.30
N HIS A 4 -18.82 12.83 -15.47
CA HIS A 4 -17.85 12.85 -15.66
C HIS A 4 -17.05 12.79 -15.76
N HIS A 5 -17.11 13.02 -15.93
CA HIS A 5 -16.23 12.80 -16.14
C HIS A 5 -15.51 12.71 -16.53
N GLU A 6 -15.56 12.88 -16.54
CA GLU A 6 -14.82 12.60 -16.98
C GLU A 6 -14.15 12.63 -17.44
N HIS A 7 -13.98 12.99 -17.64
CA HIS A 7 -13.11 12.95 -18.12
C HIS A 7 -12.29 12.98 -18.46
N HIS A 8 -12.06 13.17 -18.61
CA HIS A 8 -11.22 13.09 -18.94
C HIS A 8 -10.43 13.11 -19.42
N HIS A 9 -10.11 13.27 -19.53
CA HIS A 9 -9.36 13.22 -19.92
C HIS A 9 -8.58 13.01 -20.30
N HIS A 10 -8.23 12.88 -20.45
CA HIS A 10 -7.75 12.61 -20.62
C HIS A 10 -6.97 12.59 -21.04
N GLU A 11 -7.36 12.41 -21.49
CA GLU A 11 -6.18 12.82 -21.81
C GLU A 11 -4.98 12.14 -21.22
N ALA A 12 -3.80 12.30 -21.76
CA ALA A 12 -2.65 11.67 -21.21
C ALA A 12 -2.56 11.98 -19.73
N ALA A 13 -2.39 10.99 -18.92
CA ALA A 13 -2.31 11.17 -17.48
C ALA A 13 -1.09 12.01 -17.13
N ASP A 14 -1.24 12.91 -16.20
CA ASP A 14 -0.14 13.70 -15.70
C ASP A 14 0.78 12.79 -14.86
N ALA A 15 2.02 12.62 -15.31
CA ALA A 15 2.97 11.74 -14.65
C ALA A 15 3.28 12.21 -13.23
N ASN A 16 3.29 13.53 -12.99
CA ASN A 16 3.51 14.06 -11.65
C ASN A 16 2.36 13.71 -10.73
N GLU A 17 1.15 13.80 -11.23
CA GLU A 17 -0.03 13.45 -10.44
C GLU A 17 -0.01 11.98 -10.06
N ALA A 18 0.32 11.12 -11.03
CA ALA A 18 0.41 9.69 -10.80
C ALA A 18 1.49 9.37 -9.78
N LYS A 19 2.63 10.06 -9.87
CA LYS A 19 3.74 9.85 -8.95
C LYS A 19 3.37 10.24 -7.52
N VAL A 20 2.69 11.37 -7.38
CA VAL A 20 2.24 11.84 -6.06
C VAL A 20 1.27 10.83 -5.44
N LEU A 21 0.33 10.34 -6.26
CA LEU A 21 -0.65 9.37 -5.79
C LEU A 21 0.02 8.06 -5.39
N LEU A 22 1.00 7.62 -6.20
CA LEU A 22 1.74 6.39 -5.92
C LEU A 22 2.48 6.50 -4.59
N LYS A 23 3.14 7.64 -4.35
CA LYS A 23 3.84 7.86 -3.09
C LYS A 23 2.89 7.86 -1.92
N TYR A 24 1.72 8.49 -2.08
CA TYR A 24 0.71 8.51 -1.04
C TYR A 24 0.28 7.08 -0.69
N MET A 25 0.00 6.28 -1.69
CA MET A 25 -0.46 4.91 -1.47
C MET A 25 0.63 4.05 -0.83
N LEU A 26 1.87 4.26 -1.24
CA LEU A 26 2.99 3.53 -0.64
C LEU A 26 3.15 3.87 0.83
N ASP A 27 3.11 5.16 1.17
CA ASP A 27 3.22 5.59 2.56
C ASP A 27 2.06 5.05 3.39
N HIS A 28 0.87 5.04 2.80
CA HIS A 28 -0.32 4.52 3.46
C HIS A 28 -0.18 3.01 3.74
N ASN A 29 0.33 2.27 2.76
CA ASN A 29 0.56 0.83 2.93
C ASN A 29 1.59 0.54 4.01
N LYS A 30 2.64 1.36 4.08
CA LYS A 30 3.66 1.18 5.13
C LYS A 30 3.08 1.43 6.51
N SER A 31 2.17 2.40 6.62
CA SER A 31 1.49 2.67 7.88
C SER A 31 0.63 1.47 8.28
N HIS A 32 -0.07 0.87 7.33
CA HIS A 32 -0.87 -0.33 7.59
C HIS A 32 0.01 -1.49 8.05
N THR A 33 1.20 -1.64 7.46
CA THR A 33 2.11 -2.71 7.85
C THR A 33 2.53 -2.55 9.31
N ASN A 34 2.80 -1.30 9.73
CA ASN A 34 3.13 -1.04 11.13
C ASN A 34 1.97 -1.40 12.05
N ASP A 35 0.74 -1.10 11.65
CA ASP A 35 -0.44 -1.43 12.43
C ASP A 35 -0.62 -2.94 12.54
N LEU A 36 -0.35 -3.66 11.44
CA LEU A 36 -0.44 -5.11 11.44
C LEU A 36 0.59 -5.73 12.39
N GLU A 37 1.78 -5.14 12.46
CA GLU A 37 2.82 -5.61 13.37
C GLU A 37 2.34 -5.52 14.81
N LYS A 38 1.73 -4.39 15.16
CA LYS A 38 1.20 -4.20 16.51
C LYS A 38 0.08 -5.18 16.81
N LEU A 39 -0.78 -5.42 15.80
CA LEU A 39 -1.87 -6.38 15.95
C LEU A 39 -1.34 -7.78 16.16
N ALA A 40 -0.33 -8.18 15.38
CA ALA A 40 0.27 -9.50 15.51
C ALA A 40 0.81 -9.71 16.93
N LEU A 41 1.45 -8.68 17.49
CA LEU A 41 1.98 -8.77 18.83
C LEU A 41 0.85 -8.94 19.86
N LYS A 42 -0.23 -8.20 19.70
CA LYS A 42 -1.38 -8.32 20.59
C LYS A 42 -2.00 -9.71 20.52
N LEU A 43 -2.09 -10.25 19.31
CA LEU A 43 -2.64 -11.60 19.13
C LEU A 43 -1.75 -12.65 19.82
N LYS A 44 -0.44 -12.48 19.70
CA LYS A 44 0.51 -13.37 20.33
C LYS A 44 0.35 -13.31 21.84
N GLU A 45 0.25 -12.11 22.41
CA GLU A 45 0.09 -11.92 23.84
C GLU A 45 -1.23 -12.51 24.35
N ALA A 46 -2.25 -12.50 23.50
CA ALA A 46 -3.55 -13.07 23.85
C ALA A 46 -3.60 -14.58 23.69
N GLY A 47 -2.52 -15.20 23.22
CA GLY A 47 -2.47 -16.64 23.02
C GLY A 47 -3.03 -17.09 21.70
N SER A 48 -3.38 -16.17 20.81
CA SER A 48 -3.92 -16.49 19.49
C SER A 48 -2.77 -16.67 18.49
N THR A 49 -1.98 -17.72 18.70
CA THR A 49 -0.74 -17.93 17.96
C THR A 49 -0.98 -18.11 16.47
N GLU A 50 -1.99 -18.89 16.10
CA GLU A 50 -2.26 -19.13 14.68
C GLU A 50 -2.72 -17.87 13.97
N ALA A 51 -3.56 -17.07 14.63
CA ALA A 51 -3.99 -15.80 14.07
C ALA A 51 -2.80 -14.84 13.91
N CYS A 52 -1.90 -14.84 14.89
CA CYS A 52 -0.68 -14.06 14.82
C CYS A 52 0.15 -14.44 13.59
N GLU A 53 0.30 -15.75 13.36
CA GLU A 53 1.07 -16.25 12.22
C GLU A 53 0.45 -15.82 10.89
N ASP A 54 -0.88 -15.85 10.81
CA ASP A 54 -1.56 -15.42 9.60
C ASP A 54 -1.33 -13.93 9.33
N VAL A 55 -1.39 -13.12 10.39
CA VAL A 55 -1.13 -11.69 10.25
C VAL A 55 0.31 -11.43 9.81
N MET A 56 1.26 -12.20 10.35
CA MET A 56 2.66 -12.06 9.96
C MET A 56 2.88 -12.42 8.49
N LYS A 57 2.17 -13.44 8.00
CA LYS A 57 2.25 -13.80 6.58
C LYS A 57 1.68 -12.68 5.72
N ALA A 58 0.58 -12.06 6.16
CA ALA A 58 0.00 -10.93 5.46
C ALA A 58 1.00 -9.77 5.39
N MET A 59 1.72 -9.54 6.47
CA MET A 59 2.76 -8.49 6.50
C MET A 59 3.84 -8.74 5.46
N GLU A 60 4.26 -10.00 5.31
CA GLU A 60 5.27 -10.35 4.30
C GLU A 60 4.78 -9.99 2.90
N ILE A 61 3.51 -10.30 2.63
CA ILE A 61 2.92 -10.00 1.32
C ILE A 61 2.85 -8.49 1.11
N TYR A 62 2.44 -7.75 2.13
CA TYR A 62 2.42 -6.29 2.06
C TYR A 62 3.81 -5.74 1.80
N ASN A 63 4.83 -6.27 2.48
CA ASN A 63 6.20 -5.80 2.31
C ASN A 63 6.69 -6.05 0.89
N LYS A 64 6.36 -7.20 0.30
CA LYS A 64 6.72 -7.49 -1.09
C LYS A 64 6.01 -6.54 -2.04
N GLY A 65 4.73 -6.28 -1.78
CA GLY A 65 3.96 -5.34 -2.59
C GLY A 65 4.53 -3.93 -2.48
N ASN A 66 4.89 -3.52 -1.26
CA ASN A 66 5.47 -2.20 -1.05
C ASN A 66 6.81 -2.06 -1.77
N ALA A 67 7.62 -3.11 -1.79
CA ALA A 67 8.89 -3.08 -2.51
C ALA A 67 8.66 -2.87 -4.01
N LEU A 68 7.63 -3.50 -4.55
CA LEU A 68 7.27 -3.29 -5.96
C LEU A 68 6.78 -1.87 -6.20
N LEU A 69 6.01 -1.32 -5.27
CA LEU A 69 5.54 0.06 -5.40
C LEU A 69 6.68 1.05 -5.30
N GLU A 70 7.68 0.76 -4.46
CA GLU A 70 8.88 1.60 -4.40
C GLU A 70 9.64 1.57 -5.71
N SER A 71 9.74 0.38 -6.31
CA SER A 71 10.36 0.24 -7.61
C SER A 71 9.61 1.04 -8.66
N ALA A 72 8.28 0.96 -8.65
CA ALA A 72 7.44 1.72 -9.58
C ALA A 72 7.63 3.21 -9.39
N LEU A 73 7.70 3.66 -8.14
CA LEU A 73 7.88 5.09 -7.84
C LEU A 73 9.23 5.59 -8.35
N SER A 74 10.27 4.78 -8.19
CA SER A 74 11.60 5.12 -8.70
C SER A 74 11.57 5.27 -10.21
N LYS A 75 10.92 4.34 -10.90
CA LYS A 75 10.81 4.37 -12.37
C LYS A 75 9.96 5.52 -12.84
N ALA A 76 8.90 5.85 -12.11
CA ALA A 76 8.03 6.96 -12.47
C ALA A 76 8.75 8.30 -12.35
N GLY A 77 9.78 8.37 -11.52
CA GLY A 77 10.57 9.58 -11.37
C GLY A 77 11.50 9.84 -12.53
N GLU A 78 11.67 8.86 -13.39
CA GLU A 78 12.51 9.00 -14.57
C GLU A 78 11.69 9.63 -15.68
#